data_67bc90bf0b8b2c02ace8bab2dee61d70
#
_entry.id   67bc90bf0b8b2c02ace8bab2dee61d70
#
_cell.length_a   1.000
_cell.length_b   1.000
_cell.length_c   1.000
_cell.angle_alpha   90.00
_cell.angle_beta   90.00
_cell.angle_gamma   90.00
#
_symmetry.space_group_name_H-M   'P 1'
#
loop_
_entity.id
_entity.type
_entity.pdbx_description
1 polymer ?
#
loop_
_entity_poly.entity_id
_entity_poly.type
_entity_poly.pdbx_seq_one_letter_code
_entity_poly.pdbx_strand_id
1 'polypeptide(L)'
;MTPPSNLPEQPAPFSTQEIRAIVFGLMLIVFLGALDQTIVSVSLPQIARDLGSTAMLAWVVAGYLVASTVATPIYGKLGDLYGKRLLLTVAVLIFLLASVACAMAQSMPMLILARILQGVGGGGLISTAQATIGEVVPLRERGRYQGYISMVYAVASVAGPVLGGYMTHLLSWRWVFWINLPLGLVAIWIARRALKRLPAPGIVRPIDYIGAGLLTAGLSALLIAITRVGQGIAPGSAQTLVTMAAGVVLVALFICYEHRAVEPLIPPAIFKMRAVWISCAILFVSFFQLMSLSTLVPFGMQMLDGLGPDQAALRLIAFSLAIPAGAFASGRWMTHTGRYKPLQLIGTALLPIASFVLAILGPHPTLANAGALVVAGFALGMTLPTSLVAVQNAVAQQNIGVATAVSALFRSMGGAVGVATLSAILFALLGSEGNASALELGLQILPAAQVEIVERAFRLTFYCGAAVALVAHGLAWMIPEATLRTSTHKPDLPGLPKEGNTP
;
A
#
# COMPACT_ATOMS: atom_id res chain seq x y z
N MET A 1 25.68 50.98 -10.45
CA MET A 1 24.56 50.30 -11.13
C MET A 1 24.63 48.81 -10.78
N THR A 2 23.87 48.38 -9.80
CA THR A 2 23.75 46.98 -9.41
C THR A 2 22.81 46.30 -10.40
N PRO A 3 23.18 45.16 -10.99
CA PRO A 3 22.25 44.43 -11.86
C PRO A 3 21.07 43.89 -11.04
N PRO A 4 19.85 43.87 -11.60
CA PRO A 4 18.71 43.33 -10.90
C PRO A 4 18.89 41.83 -10.70
N SER A 5 18.78 41.38 -9.47
CA SER A 5 18.76 39.97 -9.10
C SER A 5 17.43 39.35 -9.53
N ASN A 6 17.32 38.92 -10.79
CA ASN A 6 16.21 38.14 -11.29
C ASN A 6 16.32 36.67 -10.82
N LEU A 7 16.41 36.45 -9.53
CA LEU A 7 16.09 35.14 -8.96
C LEU A 7 14.57 35.05 -8.87
N PRO A 8 13.94 34.03 -9.44
CA PRO A 8 12.50 33.86 -9.33
C PRO A 8 12.13 33.84 -7.82
N GLU A 9 11.24 34.74 -7.43
CA GLU A 9 10.71 34.79 -6.08
C GLU A 9 10.20 33.40 -5.68
N GLN A 10 10.77 32.86 -4.60
CA GLN A 10 10.29 31.58 -4.09
C GLN A 10 8.84 31.75 -3.65
N PRO A 11 7.93 30.85 -4.08
CA PRO A 11 6.53 30.96 -3.70
C PRO A 11 6.43 30.95 -2.16
N ALA A 12 5.66 31.89 -1.64
CA ALA A 12 5.43 32.02 -0.20
C ALA A 12 4.92 30.70 0.40
N PRO A 13 5.40 30.32 1.58
CA PRO A 13 4.99 29.06 2.20
C PRO A 13 3.46 29.02 2.37
N PHE A 14 2.87 27.82 2.18
CA PHE A 14 1.44 27.62 2.33
C PHE A 14 1.01 27.96 3.78
N SER A 15 -0.09 28.68 3.91
CA SER A 15 -0.70 28.93 5.22
C SER A 15 -1.27 27.61 5.82
N THR A 16 -1.41 27.55 7.12
CA THR A 16 -2.00 26.37 7.81
C THR A 16 -3.42 26.06 7.30
N GLN A 17 -4.19 27.06 6.92
CA GLN A 17 -5.54 26.88 6.36
C GLN A 17 -5.48 26.27 4.98
N GLU A 18 -4.55 26.71 4.12
CA GLU A 18 -4.35 26.15 2.80
C GLU A 18 -3.88 24.68 2.87
N ILE A 19 -2.91 24.39 3.76
CA ILE A 19 -2.46 23.01 4.00
C ILE A 19 -3.64 22.11 4.40
N ARG A 20 -4.49 22.55 5.33
CA ARG A 20 -5.67 21.78 5.75
C ARG A 20 -6.66 21.55 4.61
N ALA A 21 -6.92 22.55 3.78
CA ALA A 21 -7.82 22.41 2.62
C ALA A 21 -7.26 21.44 1.57
N ILE A 22 -5.94 21.53 1.28
CA ILE A 22 -5.25 20.61 0.37
C ILE A 22 -5.34 19.18 0.91
N VAL A 23 -4.96 18.98 2.15
CA VAL A 23 -4.96 17.64 2.76
C VAL A 23 -6.36 17.05 2.82
N PHE A 24 -7.38 17.84 3.15
CA PHE A 24 -8.77 17.36 3.14
C PHE A 24 -9.20 16.88 1.74
N GLY A 25 -8.89 17.64 0.68
CA GLY A 25 -9.15 17.22 -0.70
C GLY A 25 -8.41 15.93 -1.08
N LEU A 26 -7.14 15.80 -0.66
CA LEU A 26 -6.35 14.60 -0.89
C LEU A 26 -6.87 13.40 -0.09
N MET A 27 -7.35 13.61 1.13
CA MET A 27 -7.99 12.55 1.95
C MET A 27 -9.25 12.00 1.28
N LEU A 28 -10.07 12.83 0.63
CA LEU A 28 -11.23 12.38 -0.13
C LEU A 28 -10.81 11.51 -1.33
N ILE A 29 -9.72 11.84 -2.00
CA ILE A 29 -9.17 11.06 -3.11
C ILE A 29 -8.64 9.70 -2.60
N VAL A 30 -7.92 9.70 -1.48
CA VAL A 30 -7.45 8.45 -0.85
C VAL A 30 -8.64 7.61 -0.38
N PHE A 31 -9.68 8.25 0.19
CA PHE A 31 -10.92 7.57 0.59
C PHE A 31 -11.60 6.90 -0.59
N LEU A 32 -11.71 7.58 -1.72
CA LEU A 32 -12.28 7.03 -2.94
C LEU A 32 -11.57 5.74 -3.38
N GLY A 33 -10.22 5.77 -3.44
CA GLY A 33 -9.42 4.61 -3.82
C GLY A 33 -9.50 3.46 -2.80
N ALA A 34 -9.50 3.78 -1.50
CA ALA A 34 -9.58 2.80 -0.43
C ALA A 34 -10.98 2.17 -0.33
N LEU A 35 -12.03 2.98 -0.50
CA LEU A 35 -13.42 2.51 -0.50
C LEU A 35 -13.67 1.53 -1.64
N ASP A 36 -13.20 1.85 -2.86
CA ASP A 36 -13.37 1.00 -4.04
C ASP A 36 -12.75 -0.40 -3.83
N GLN A 37 -11.58 -0.49 -3.18
CA GLN A 37 -10.94 -1.77 -2.89
C GLN A 37 -11.77 -2.65 -1.94
N THR A 38 -12.47 -2.05 -0.99
CA THR A 38 -13.20 -2.78 0.05
C THR A 38 -14.65 -3.06 -0.32
N ILE A 39 -15.30 -2.14 -1.04
CA ILE A 39 -16.72 -2.25 -1.40
C ILE A 39 -16.96 -3.35 -2.44
N VAL A 40 -16.03 -3.56 -3.38
CA VAL A 40 -16.15 -4.57 -4.45
C VAL A 40 -16.05 -5.99 -3.90
N SER A 41 -15.25 -6.22 -2.86
CA SER A 41 -15.02 -7.56 -2.30
C SER A 41 -16.30 -8.24 -1.82
N VAL A 42 -17.25 -7.49 -1.24
CA VAL A 42 -18.52 -7.99 -0.75
C VAL A 42 -19.51 -8.30 -1.89
N SER A 43 -19.36 -7.62 -3.02
CA SER A 43 -20.23 -7.78 -4.19
C SER A 43 -19.82 -8.94 -5.10
N LEU A 44 -18.63 -9.54 -4.89
CA LEU A 44 -18.10 -10.62 -5.74
C LEU A 44 -19.06 -11.81 -5.93
N PRO A 45 -19.74 -12.33 -4.90
CA PRO A 45 -20.67 -13.46 -5.10
C PRO A 45 -21.82 -13.10 -6.03
N GLN A 46 -22.37 -11.89 -5.94
CA GLN A 46 -23.46 -11.45 -6.81
C GLN A 46 -22.96 -11.22 -8.24
N ILE A 47 -21.76 -10.63 -8.41
CA ILE A 47 -21.09 -10.46 -9.71
C ILE A 47 -20.93 -11.83 -10.39
N ALA A 48 -20.52 -12.87 -9.64
CA ALA A 48 -20.35 -14.22 -10.16
C ALA A 48 -21.67 -14.83 -10.64
N ARG A 49 -22.76 -14.58 -9.93
CA ARG A 49 -24.09 -15.07 -10.33
C ARG A 49 -24.58 -14.40 -11.61
N ASP A 50 -24.37 -13.09 -11.72
CA ASP A 50 -24.89 -12.30 -12.85
C ASP A 50 -24.04 -12.44 -14.13
N LEU A 51 -22.70 -12.48 -14.01
CA LEU A 51 -21.79 -12.53 -15.16
C LEU A 51 -21.24 -13.92 -15.47
N GLY A 52 -21.53 -14.90 -14.61
CA GLY A 52 -20.99 -16.27 -14.74
C GLY A 52 -19.50 -16.36 -14.39
N SER A 53 -18.91 -17.53 -14.55
CA SER A 53 -17.46 -17.79 -14.42
C SER A 53 -16.85 -17.47 -13.04
N THR A 54 -17.13 -18.32 -12.06
CA THR A 54 -16.53 -18.24 -10.71
C THR A 54 -15.01 -18.35 -10.73
N ALA A 55 -14.43 -19.09 -11.70
CA ALA A 55 -13.00 -19.26 -11.87
C ALA A 55 -12.25 -17.93 -12.17
N MET A 56 -12.93 -16.96 -12.78
CA MET A 56 -12.33 -15.67 -13.13
C MET A 56 -12.51 -14.60 -12.04
N LEU A 57 -13.26 -14.90 -10.99
CA LEU A 57 -13.66 -13.92 -9.97
C LEU A 57 -12.47 -13.26 -9.26
N ALA A 58 -11.46 -14.07 -8.95
CA ALA A 58 -10.24 -13.59 -8.31
C ALA A 58 -9.51 -12.52 -9.14
N TRP A 59 -9.65 -12.54 -10.47
CA TRP A 59 -9.03 -11.57 -11.37
C TRP A 59 -9.70 -10.19 -11.33
N VAL A 60 -10.95 -10.09 -10.89
CA VAL A 60 -11.63 -8.79 -10.67
C VAL A 60 -10.88 -7.96 -9.63
N VAL A 61 -10.37 -8.60 -8.57
CA VAL A 61 -9.57 -7.94 -7.53
C VAL A 61 -8.09 -7.89 -7.92
N ALA A 62 -7.52 -9.02 -8.35
CA ALA A 62 -6.11 -9.12 -8.68
C ALA A 62 -5.71 -8.20 -9.84
N GLY A 63 -6.53 -8.12 -10.90
CA GLY A 63 -6.27 -7.24 -12.04
C GLY A 63 -6.16 -5.76 -11.63
N TYR A 64 -7.06 -5.31 -10.76
CA TYR A 64 -6.98 -3.96 -10.19
C TYR A 64 -5.70 -3.75 -9.37
N LEU A 65 -5.37 -4.68 -8.47
CA LEU A 65 -4.20 -4.56 -7.59
C LEU A 65 -2.88 -4.58 -8.38
N VAL A 66 -2.75 -5.47 -9.36
CA VAL A 66 -1.58 -5.54 -10.24
C VAL A 66 -1.42 -4.22 -10.99
N ALA A 67 -2.47 -3.76 -11.67
CA ALA A 67 -2.44 -2.52 -12.44
C ALA A 67 -2.14 -1.29 -11.57
N SER A 68 -2.75 -1.21 -10.38
CA SER A 68 -2.51 -0.14 -9.41
C SER A 68 -1.06 -0.12 -8.91
N THR A 69 -0.51 -1.30 -8.59
CA THR A 69 0.88 -1.42 -8.11
C THR A 69 1.87 -0.99 -9.18
N VAL A 70 1.67 -1.44 -10.42
CA VAL A 70 2.54 -1.14 -11.55
C VAL A 70 2.46 0.33 -11.97
N ALA A 71 1.26 0.93 -11.96
CA ALA A 71 1.06 2.34 -12.31
C ALA A 71 1.69 3.29 -11.28
N THR A 72 1.76 2.89 -10.00
CA THR A 72 2.24 3.73 -8.90
C THR A 72 3.59 4.41 -9.15
N PRO A 73 4.70 3.72 -9.49
CA PRO A 73 5.99 4.37 -9.75
C PRO A 73 5.97 5.28 -10.98
N ILE A 74 5.18 4.93 -11.99
CA ILE A 74 5.00 5.75 -13.19
C ILE A 74 4.37 7.09 -12.82
N TYR A 75 3.28 7.09 -12.05
CA TYR A 75 2.65 8.31 -11.55
C TYR A 75 3.58 9.14 -10.65
N GLY A 76 4.43 8.48 -9.87
CA GLY A 76 5.45 9.17 -9.06
C GLY A 76 6.39 10.01 -9.91
N LYS A 77 6.99 9.40 -10.94
CA LYS A 77 7.89 10.10 -11.88
C LYS A 77 7.17 11.16 -12.70
N LEU A 78 6.03 10.81 -13.28
CA LEU A 78 5.23 11.76 -14.08
C LEU A 78 4.75 12.93 -13.22
N GLY A 79 4.42 12.71 -11.94
CA GLY A 79 4.03 13.75 -11.01
C GLY A 79 5.15 14.75 -10.71
N ASP A 80 6.39 14.27 -10.64
CA ASP A 80 7.57 15.12 -10.47
C ASP A 80 7.93 15.86 -11.76
N LEU A 81 7.62 15.29 -12.95
CA LEU A 81 7.89 15.92 -14.25
C LEU A 81 6.82 16.92 -14.68
N TYR A 82 5.54 16.54 -14.61
CA TYR A 82 4.41 17.31 -15.16
C TYR A 82 3.56 18.03 -14.12
N GLY A 83 3.89 17.85 -12.84
CA GLY A 83 3.18 18.44 -11.72
C GLY A 83 2.04 17.57 -11.19
N LYS A 84 2.00 17.47 -9.89
CA LYS A 84 1.08 16.58 -9.15
C LYS A 84 -0.40 16.94 -9.36
N ARG A 85 -0.72 18.23 -9.57
CA ARG A 85 -2.10 18.68 -9.84
C ARG A 85 -2.66 18.09 -11.12
N LEU A 86 -1.88 18.08 -12.22
CA LEU A 86 -2.29 17.50 -13.50
C LEU A 86 -2.46 16.01 -13.37
N LEU A 87 -1.45 15.32 -12.82
CA LEU A 87 -1.45 13.86 -12.70
C LEU A 87 -2.57 13.35 -11.80
N LEU A 88 -2.85 14.04 -10.68
CA LEU A 88 -3.97 13.71 -9.82
C LEU A 88 -5.32 13.85 -10.57
N THR A 89 -5.46 14.90 -11.37
CA THR A 89 -6.67 15.09 -12.19
C THR A 89 -6.82 13.96 -13.21
N VAL A 90 -5.75 13.59 -13.91
CA VAL A 90 -5.75 12.49 -14.89
C VAL A 90 -6.06 11.16 -14.21
N ALA A 91 -5.44 10.87 -13.05
CA ALA A 91 -5.68 9.65 -12.30
C ALA A 91 -7.16 9.52 -11.87
N VAL A 92 -7.76 10.60 -11.33
CA VAL A 92 -9.19 10.61 -10.96
C VAL A 92 -10.07 10.40 -12.21
N LEU A 93 -9.79 11.06 -13.31
CA LEU A 93 -10.57 10.91 -14.54
C LEU A 93 -10.50 9.48 -15.10
N ILE A 94 -9.30 8.88 -15.17
CA ILE A 94 -9.13 7.48 -15.58
C ILE A 94 -9.92 6.56 -14.64
N PHE A 95 -9.81 6.77 -13.34
CA PHE A 95 -10.51 5.99 -12.33
C PHE A 95 -12.03 6.08 -12.50
N LEU A 96 -12.59 7.27 -12.71
CA LEU A 96 -14.04 7.48 -12.89
C LEU A 96 -14.55 6.89 -14.20
N LEU A 97 -13.85 7.10 -15.31
CA LEU A 97 -14.23 6.53 -16.60
C LEU A 97 -14.20 5.00 -16.57
N ALA A 98 -13.16 4.42 -15.97
CA ALA A 98 -13.09 2.98 -15.77
C ALA A 98 -14.17 2.46 -14.80
N SER A 99 -14.57 3.25 -13.80
CA SER A 99 -15.69 2.91 -12.90
C SER A 99 -17.01 2.82 -13.64
N VAL A 100 -17.27 3.77 -14.58
CA VAL A 100 -18.43 3.69 -15.49
C VAL A 100 -18.36 2.41 -16.33
N ALA A 101 -17.19 2.09 -16.90
CA ALA A 101 -17.01 0.86 -17.68
C ALA A 101 -17.26 -0.41 -16.84
N CYS A 102 -16.84 -0.43 -15.57
CA CYS A 102 -17.15 -1.51 -14.62
C CYS A 102 -18.66 -1.64 -14.39
N ALA A 103 -19.34 -0.52 -14.14
CA ALA A 103 -20.79 -0.51 -13.92
C ALA A 103 -21.59 -0.98 -15.14
N MET A 104 -21.08 -0.75 -16.35
CA MET A 104 -21.70 -1.15 -17.61
C MET A 104 -21.27 -2.53 -18.12
N ALA A 105 -20.42 -3.26 -17.38
CA ALA A 105 -19.90 -4.56 -17.80
C ALA A 105 -21.01 -5.60 -17.95
N GLN A 106 -21.00 -6.31 -19.09
CA GLN A 106 -21.95 -7.37 -19.43
C GLN A 106 -21.35 -8.78 -19.41
N SER A 107 -20.04 -8.86 -19.20
CA SER A 107 -19.30 -10.13 -19.10
C SER A 107 -18.14 -10.01 -18.11
N MET A 108 -17.72 -11.15 -17.55
CA MET A 108 -16.59 -11.19 -16.61
C MET A 108 -15.28 -10.65 -17.23
N PRO A 109 -14.88 -11.01 -18.47
CA PRO A 109 -13.69 -10.42 -19.10
C PRO A 109 -13.78 -8.90 -19.27
N MET A 110 -14.96 -8.37 -19.62
CA MET A 110 -15.18 -6.91 -19.73
C MET A 110 -15.00 -6.23 -18.37
N LEU A 111 -15.54 -6.81 -17.31
CA LEU A 111 -15.36 -6.30 -15.96
C LEU A 111 -13.89 -6.31 -15.55
N ILE A 112 -13.16 -7.41 -15.79
CA ILE A 112 -11.73 -7.52 -15.47
C ILE A 112 -10.91 -6.46 -16.21
N LEU A 113 -11.14 -6.27 -17.51
CA LEU A 113 -10.44 -5.23 -18.28
C LEU A 113 -10.73 -3.83 -17.74
N ALA A 114 -12.00 -3.54 -17.43
CA ALA A 114 -12.39 -2.27 -16.82
C ALA A 114 -11.75 -2.08 -15.43
N ARG A 115 -11.63 -3.15 -14.62
CA ARG A 115 -10.93 -3.13 -13.32
C ARG A 115 -9.42 -2.90 -13.48
N ILE A 116 -8.78 -3.45 -14.49
CA ILE A 116 -7.37 -3.16 -14.82
C ILE A 116 -7.19 -1.67 -15.12
N LEU A 117 -8.04 -1.08 -15.96
CA LEU A 117 -8.01 0.34 -16.26
C LEU A 117 -8.29 1.20 -15.01
N GLN A 118 -9.25 0.78 -14.18
CA GLN A 118 -9.55 1.44 -12.91
C GLN A 118 -8.36 1.36 -11.95
N GLY A 119 -7.63 0.23 -11.92
CA GLY A 119 -6.40 0.06 -11.17
C GLY A 119 -5.30 1.03 -11.60
N VAL A 120 -5.13 1.30 -12.90
CA VAL A 120 -4.20 2.33 -13.39
C VAL A 120 -4.54 3.70 -12.78
N GLY A 121 -5.80 4.10 -12.77
CA GLY A 121 -6.25 5.31 -12.07
C GLY A 121 -5.99 5.25 -10.56
N GLY A 122 -6.36 4.12 -9.91
CA GLY A 122 -6.24 3.90 -8.47
C GLY A 122 -4.81 4.02 -7.94
N GLY A 123 -3.82 3.47 -8.67
CA GLY A 123 -2.39 3.63 -8.35
C GLY A 123 -1.96 5.10 -8.36
N GLY A 124 -2.47 5.87 -9.31
CA GLY A 124 -2.24 7.31 -9.39
C GLY A 124 -2.88 8.09 -8.24
N LEU A 125 -4.11 7.74 -7.81
CA LEU A 125 -4.81 8.42 -6.72
C LEU A 125 -3.99 8.42 -5.43
N ILE A 126 -3.56 7.24 -4.99
CA ILE A 126 -2.90 7.05 -3.69
C ILE A 126 -1.48 7.60 -3.72
N SER A 127 -0.70 7.25 -4.76
CA SER A 127 0.71 7.66 -4.85
C SER A 127 0.86 9.17 -5.01
N THR A 128 0.08 9.79 -5.91
CA THR A 128 0.15 11.24 -6.14
C THR A 128 -0.37 12.02 -4.95
N ALA A 129 -1.43 11.54 -4.26
CA ALA A 129 -1.92 12.18 -3.04
C ALA A 129 -0.86 12.16 -1.92
N GLN A 130 -0.23 11.02 -1.66
CA GLN A 130 0.83 10.91 -0.65
C GLN A 130 2.08 11.72 -1.01
N ALA A 131 2.47 11.75 -2.29
CA ALA A 131 3.56 12.56 -2.77
C ALA A 131 3.28 14.07 -2.62
N THR A 132 2.03 14.49 -2.89
CA THR A 132 1.59 15.89 -2.71
C THR A 132 1.62 16.31 -1.23
N ILE A 133 1.17 15.44 -0.32
CA ILE A 133 1.29 15.69 1.13
C ILE A 133 2.77 15.84 1.51
N GLY A 134 3.63 14.97 0.96
CA GLY A 134 5.08 15.05 1.16
C GLY A 134 5.72 16.34 0.65
N GLU A 135 5.11 17.05 -0.27
CA GLU A 135 5.60 18.33 -0.79
C GLU A 135 5.06 19.54 -0.03
N VAL A 136 3.77 19.52 0.29
CA VAL A 136 3.05 20.66 0.89
C VAL A 136 3.23 20.73 2.39
N VAL A 137 3.34 19.58 3.06
CA VAL A 137 3.38 19.50 4.52
C VAL A 137 4.83 19.51 5.01
N PRO A 138 5.17 20.38 5.99
CA PRO A 138 6.50 20.36 6.63
C PRO A 138 6.81 18.97 7.20
N LEU A 139 8.07 18.54 7.09
CA LEU A 139 8.52 17.19 7.47
C LEU A 139 8.10 16.78 8.88
N ARG A 140 8.18 17.71 9.85
CA ARG A 140 7.77 17.45 11.24
C ARG A 140 6.29 17.13 11.40
N GLU A 141 5.43 17.70 10.55
CA GLU A 141 3.98 17.51 10.63
C GLU A 141 3.50 16.31 9.78
N ARG A 142 4.31 15.81 8.85
CA ARG A 142 3.91 14.71 7.94
C ARG A 142 3.40 13.49 8.68
N GLY A 143 4.03 13.12 9.79
CA GLY A 143 3.58 12.00 10.61
C GLY A 143 2.15 12.13 11.09
N ARG A 144 1.74 13.34 11.52
CA ARG A 144 0.36 13.63 11.94
C ARG A 144 -0.62 13.46 10.78
N TYR A 145 -0.27 13.97 9.60
CA TYR A 145 -1.13 13.83 8.41
C TYR A 145 -1.18 12.39 7.89
N GLN A 146 -0.12 11.61 8.06
CA GLN A 146 -0.15 10.16 7.79
C GLN A 146 -1.11 9.42 8.74
N GLY A 147 -1.25 9.88 10.00
CA GLY A 147 -2.27 9.39 10.91
C GLY A 147 -3.70 9.61 10.38
N TYR A 148 -3.98 10.78 9.80
CA TYR A 148 -5.28 11.05 9.16
C TYR A 148 -5.52 10.16 7.94
N ILE A 149 -4.50 9.92 7.11
CA ILE A 149 -4.61 8.97 5.99
C ILE A 149 -4.94 7.56 6.48
N SER A 150 -4.26 7.11 7.55
CA SER A 150 -4.54 5.79 8.15
C SER A 150 -5.97 5.69 8.68
N MET A 151 -6.51 6.80 9.24
CA MET A 151 -7.91 6.87 9.67
C MET A 151 -8.87 6.77 8.48
N VAL A 152 -8.54 7.41 7.34
CA VAL A 152 -9.33 7.30 6.10
C VAL A 152 -9.41 5.85 5.63
N TYR A 153 -8.30 5.12 5.65
CA TYR A 153 -8.28 3.70 5.32
C TYR A 153 -9.12 2.86 6.29
N ALA A 154 -9.05 3.14 7.60
CA ALA A 154 -9.86 2.45 8.60
C ALA A 154 -11.36 2.71 8.39
N VAL A 155 -11.75 3.94 8.10
CA VAL A 155 -13.15 4.29 7.79
C VAL A 155 -13.59 3.57 6.51
N ALA A 156 -12.77 3.58 5.45
CA ALA A 156 -13.08 2.90 4.20
C ALA A 156 -13.21 1.37 4.37
N SER A 157 -12.39 0.77 5.24
CA SER A 157 -12.44 -0.69 5.49
C SER A 157 -13.71 -1.14 6.21
N VAL A 158 -14.34 -0.26 6.98
CA VAL A 158 -15.64 -0.51 7.64
C VAL A 158 -16.81 -0.09 6.74
N ALA A 159 -16.72 1.10 6.16
CA ALA A 159 -17.77 1.65 5.31
C ALA A 159 -17.96 0.83 4.01
N GLY A 160 -16.87 0.30 3.44
CA GLY A 160 -16.90 -0.46 2.19
C GLY A 160 -17.82 -1.67 2.25
N PRO A 161 -17.59 -2.63 3.15
CA PRO A 161 -18.47 -3.80 3.30
C PRO A 161 -19.93 -3.43 3.61
N VAL A 162 -20.17 -2.45 4.48
CA VAL A 162 -21.51 -2.01 4.83
C VAL A 162 -22.24 -1.42 3.63
N LEU A 163 -21.63 -0.45 2.95
CA LEU A 163 -22.20 0.19 1.76
C LEU A 163 -22.34 -0.81 0.61
N GLY A 164 -21.30 -1.63 0.38
CA GLY A 164 -21.29 -2.63 -0.68
C GLY A 164 -22.37 -3.69 -0.50
N GLY A 165 -22.52 -4.22 0.72
CA GLY A 165 -23.58 -5.17 1.04
C GLY A 165 -24.98 -4.57 0.86
N TYR A 166 -25.20 -3.36 1.37
CA TYR A 166 -26.49 -2.66 1.27
C TYR A 166 -26.86 -2.35 -0.19
N MET A 167 -25.90 -1.79 -0.96
CA MET A 167 -26.13 -1.48 -2.37
C MET A 167 -26.37 -2.73 -3.21
N THR A 168 -25.59 -3.79 -2.99
CA THR A 168 -25.72 -5.05 -3.73
C THR A 168 -27.04 -5.73 -3.45
N HIS A 169 -27.51 -5.69 -2.19
CA HIS A 169 -28.76 -6.34 -1.80
C HIS A 169 -30.01 -5.56 -2.27
N LEU A 170 -30.03 -4.23 -2.11
CA LEU A 170 -31.22 -3.41 -2.39
C LEU A 170 -31.32 -2.92 -3.84
N LEU A 171 -30.18 -2.73 -4.51
CA LEU A 171 -30.14 -2.16 -5.85
C LEU A 171 -29.55 -3.15 -6.85
N SER A 172 -28.23 -3.15 -6.97
CA SER A 172 -27.43 -4.03 -7.81
C SER A 172 -25.95 -3.83 -7.47
N TRP A 173 -25.12 -4.87 -7.68
CA TRP A 173 -23.67 -4.74 -7.56
C TRP A 173 -23.07 -3.62 -8.44
N ARG A 174 -23.74 -3.22 -9.52
CA ARG A 174 -23.30 -2.12 -10.39
C ARG A 174 -23.22 -0.79 -9.67
N TRP A 175 -24.01 -0.58 -8.63
CA TRP A 175 -24.03 0.65 -7.83
C TRP A 175 -22.76 0.85 -7.00
N VAL A 176 -22.01 -0.24 -6.70
CA VAL A 176 -20.71 -0.10 -6.02
C VAL A 176 -19.67 0.63 -6.89
N PHE A 177 -19.88 0.66 -8.20
CA PHE A 177 -19.07 1.43 -9.13
C PHE A 177 -19.65 2.83 -9.40
N TRP A 178 -20.98 2.96 -9.49
CA TRP A 178 -21.64 4.26 -9.68
C TRP A 178 -21.38 5.24 -8.53
N ILE A 179 -21.22 4.77 -7.28
CA ILE A 179 -20.94 5.61 -6.11
C ILE A 179 -19.61 6.38 -6.25
N ASN A 180 -18.67 5.86 -7.03
CA ASN A 180 -17.40 6.51 -7.27
C ASN A 180 -17.53 7.83 -8.03
N LEU A 181 -18.57 7.99 -8.87
CA LEU A 181 -18.75 9.20 -9.68
C LEU A 181 -19.00 10.46 -8.84
N PRO A 182 -20.06 10.51 -8.00
CA PRO A 182 -20.31 11.70 -7.19
C PRO A 182 -19.15 11.97 -6.22
N LEU A 183 -18.58 10.93 -5.60
CA LEU A 183 -17.45 11.07 -4.67
C LEU A 183 -16.20 11.61 -5.39
N GLY A 184 -15.88 11.07 -6.56
CA GLY A 184 -14.72 11.47 -7.34
C GLY A 184 -14.86 12.87 -7.94
N LEU A 185 -16.06 13.27 -8.41
CA LEU A 185 -16.31 14.62 -8.90
C LEU A 185 -16.15 15.66 -7.80
N VAL A 186 -16.64 15.38 -6.60
CA VAL A 186 -16.45 16.26 -5.42
C VAL A 186 -14.97 16.31 -5.04
N ALA A 187 -14.30 15.16 -4.97
CA ALA A 187 -12.90 15.07 -4.61
C ALA A 187 -12.00 15.85 -5.59
N ILE A 188 -12.22 15.71 -6.91
CA ILE A 188 -11.43 16.42 -7.91
C ILE A 188 -11.70 17.93 -7.88
N TRP A 189 -12.96 18.35 -7.64
CA TRP A 189 -13.31 19.76 -7.54
C TRP A 189 -12.59 20.44 -6.37
N ILE A 190 -12.63 19.82 -5.17
CA ILE A 190 -11.94 20.31 -3.99
C ILE A 190 -10.43 20.33 -4.21
N ALA A 191 -9.86 19.20 -4.68
CA ALA A 191 -8.43 19.08 -4.91
C ALA A 191 -7.92 20.11 -5.94
N ARG A 192 -8.62 20.28 -7.08
CA ARG A 192 -8.22 21.28 -8.10
C ARG A 192 -8.24 22.71 -7.59
N ARG A 193 -9.18 23.06 -6.70
CA ARG A 193 -9.23 24.38 -6.06
C ARG A 193 -8.07 24.58 -5.10
N ALA A 194 -7.82 23.57 -4.25
CA ALA A 194 -6.79 23.61 -3.23
C ALA A 194 -5.37 23.58 -3.82
N LEU A 195 -5.16 22.85 -4.92
CA LEU A 195 -3.85 22.67 -5.57
C LEU A 195 -3.50 23.77 -6.61
N LYS A 196 -4.28 24.88 -6.69
CA LYS A 196 -4.03 25.95 -7.69
C LYS A 196 -2.63 26.57 -7.59
N ARG A 197 -2.09 26.67 -6.38
CA ARG A 197 -0.78 27.29 -6.09
C ARG A 197 0.41 26.36 -6.20
N LEU A 198 0.19 25.06 -6.43
CA LEU A 198 1.32 24.15 -6.67
C LEU A 198 2.03 24.55 -7.96
N PRO A 199 3.35 24.76 -7.92
CA PRO A 199 4.10 25.15 -9.10
C PRO A 199 3.97 24.08 -10.18
N ALA A 200 3.73 24.52 -11.42
CA ALA A 200 3.93 23.66 -12.57
C ALA A 200 5.44 23.52 -12.79
N PRO A 201 5.97 22.29 -12.99
CA PRO A 201 7.39 22.13 -13.30
C PRO A 201 7.72 22.88 -14.59
N GLY A 202 8.76 23.72 -14.54
CA GLY A 202 9.17 24.55 -15.67
C GLY A 202 9.99 23.86 -16.76
N ILE A 203 10.35 22.58 -16.58
CA ILE A 203 11.23 21.84 -17.48
C ILE A 203 10.57 20.54 -17.88
N VAL A 204 10.24 20.43 -19.18
CA VAL A 204 9.78 19.16 -19.77
C VAL A 204 10.99 18.28 -20.04
N ARG A 205 11.06 17.14 -19.36
CA ARG A 205 12.12 16.13 -19.57
C ARG A 205 11.53 14.93 -20.31
N PRO A 206 12.33 14.20 -21.10
CA PRO A 206 11.83 13.02 -21.81
C PRO A 206 11.39 11.92 -20.83
N ILE A 207 10.33 11.20 -21.20
CA ILE A 207 9.84 10.05 -20.43
C ILE A 207 10.61 8.81 -20.87
N ASP A 208 11.03 8.01 -19.91
CA ASP A 208 11.59 6.68 -20.15
C ASP A 208 10.48 5.64 -20.43
N TYR A 209 10.06 5.55 -21.69
CA TYR A 209 9.05 4.58 -22.10
C TYR A 209 9.54 3.13 -22.03
N ILE A 210 10.85 2.90 -22.27
CA ILE A 210 11.43 1.55 -22.24
C ILE A 210 11.49 1.06 -20.79
N GLY A 211 12.02 1.87 -19.87
CA GLY A 211 12.02 1.54 -18.45
C GLY A 211 10.60 1.34 -17.91
N ALA A 212 9.65 2.20 -18.27
CA ALA A 212 8.25 2.03 -17.90
C ALA A 212 7.64 0.72 -18.43
N GLY A 213 7.95 0.34 -19.67
CA GLY A 213 7.52 -0.92 -20.29
C GLY A 213 8.11 -2.14 -19.59
N LEU A 214 9.41 -2.15 -19.34
CA LEU A 214 10.11 -3.24 -18.64
C LEU A 214 9.61 -3.42 -17.21
N LEU A 215 9.45 -2.32 -16.47
CA LEU A 215 8.91 -2.33 -15.11
C LEU A 215 7.49 -2.87 -15.10
N THR A 216 6.64 -2.38 -16.02
CA THR A 216 5.25 -2.80 -16.14
C THR A 216 5.15 -4.30 -16.41
N ALA A 217 5.85 -4.79 -17.43
CA ALA A 217 5.82 -6.21 -17.80
C ALA A 217 6.40 -7.09 -16.69
N GLY A 218 7.55 -6.70 -16.13
CA GLY A 218 8.23 -7.46 -15.09
C GLY A 218 7.43 -7.56 -13.78
N LEU A 219 6.93 -6.43 -13.28
CA LEU A 219 6.10 -6.43 -12.06
C LEU A 219 4.77 -7.14 -12.28
N SER A 220 4.12 -6.95 -13.45
CA SER A 220 2.88 -7.67 -13.75
C SER A 220 3.10 -9.18 -13.75
N ALA A 221 4.18 -9.67 -14.41
CA ALA A 221 4.51 -11.10 -14.42
C ALA A 221 4.75 -11.63 -13.00
N LEU A 222 5.54 -10.93 -12.17
CA LEU A 222 5.78 -11.33 -10.78
C LEU A 222 4.49 -11.36 -9.96
N LEU A 223 3.69 -10.30 -10.01
CA LEU A 223 2.45 -10.22 -9.25
C LEU A 223 1.41 -11.25 -9.70
N ILE A 224 1.34 -11.54 -11.01
CA ILE A 224 0.50 -12.61 -11.55
C ILE A 224 0.96 -13.97 -11.02
N ALA A 225 2.27 -14.27 -11.07
CA ALA A 225 2.81 -15.53 -10.55
C ALA A 225 2.52 -15.68 -9.05
N ILE A 226 2.75 -14.63 -8.26
CA ILE A 226 2.46 -14.59 -6.81
C ILE A 226 0.95 -14.80 -6.54
N THR A 227 0.09 -14.13 -7.31
CA THR A 227 -1.37 -14.26 -7.17
C THR A 227 -1.83 -15.68 -7.45
N ARG A 228 -1.27 -16.35 -8.47
CA ARG A 228 -1.58 -17.76 -8.78
C ARG A 228 -1.21 -18.70 -7.65
N VAL A 229 -0.04 -18.50 -7.04
CA VAL A 229 0.37 -19.28 -5.86
C VAL A 229 -0.60 -19.06 -4.70
N GLY A 230 -1.00 -17.81 -4.45
CA GLY A 230 -1.99 -17.47 -3.42
C GLY A 230 -3.40 -18.04 -3.69
N GLN A 231 -3.71 -18.38 -4.94
CA GLN A 231 -4.95 -19.06 -5.35
C GLN A 231 -4.85 -20.61 -5.28
N GLY A 232 -3.79 -21.14 -4.70
CA GLY A 232 -3.58 -22.58 -4.53
C GLY A 232 -3.00 -23.30 -5.76
N ILE A 233 -2.58 -22.56 -6.81
CA ILE A 233 -1.87 -23.17 -7.94
C ILE A 233 -0.45 -23.53 -7.49
N ALA A 234 -0.04 -24.78 -7.72
CA ALA A 234 1.25 -25.27 -7.29
C ALA A 234 2.40 -24.34 -7.71
N PRO A 235 3.29 -23.91 -6.78
CA PRO A 235 4.42 -23.05 -7.10
C PRO A 235 5.35 -23.65 -8.15
N GLY A 236 5.45 -25.00 -8.21
CA GLY A 236 6.25 -25.76 -9.17
C GLY A 236 5.58 -25.98 -10.53
N SER A 237 4.38 -25.48 -10.78
CA SER A 237 3.76 -25.60 -12.11
C SER A 237 4.59 -24.88 -13.18
N ALA A 238 4.79 -25.52 -14.33
CA ALA A 238 5.61 -24.94 -15.42
C ALA A 238 5.17 -23.51 -15.77
N GLN A 239 3.88 -23.26 -15.80
CA GLN A 239 3.34 -21.95 -16.13
C GLN A 239 3.66 -20.90 -15.06
N THR A 240 3.61 -21.23 -13.75
CA THR A 240 3.97 -20.33 -12.66
C THR A 240 5.47 -20.05 -12.67
N LEU A 241 6.30 -21.09 -12.85
CA LEU A 241 7.76 -20.94 -12.93
C LEU A 241 8.19 -20.08 -14.11
N VAL A 242 7.62 -20.32 -15.31
CA VAL A 242 7.92 -19.50 -16.50
C VAL A 242 7.51 -18.05 -16.29
N THR A 243 6.31 -17.81 -15.74
CA THR A 243 5.83 -16.43 -15.48
C THR A 243 6.71 -15.74 -14.43
N MET A 244 7.11 -16.45 -13.38
CA MET A 244 8.00 -15.91 -12.34
C MET A 244 9.40 -15.63 -12.90
N ALA A 245 9.97 -16.56 -13.65
CA ALA A 245 11.29 -16.39 -14.30
C ALA A 245 11.27 -15.21 -15.28
N ALA A 246 10.24 -15.09 -16.11
CA ALA A 246 10.06 -13.96 -17.02
C ALA A 246 10.00 -12.64 -16.24
N GLY A 247 9.24 -12.60 -15.15
CA GLY A 247 9.16 -11.42 -14.28
C GLY A 247 10.51 -11.02 -13.68
N VAL A 248 11.26 -11.98 -13.14
CA VAL A 248 12.61 -11.75 -12.60
C VAL A 248 13.56 -11.23 -13.68
N VAL A 249 13.57 -11.84 -14.86
CA VAL A 249 14.42 -11.42 -15.98
C VAL A 249 14.07 -9.99 -16.42
N LEU A 250 12.78 -9.68 -16.58
CA LEU A 250 12.34 -8.34 -16.99
C LEU A 250 12.68 -7.27 -15.96
N VAL A 251 12.53 -7.56 -14.66
CA VAL A 251 12.95 -6.63 -13.59
C VAL A 251 14.47 -6.48 -13.56
N ALA A 252 15.25 -7.54 -13.78
CA ALA A 252 16.69 -7.45 -13.89
C ALA A 252 17.12 -6.59 -15.09
N LEU A 253 16.47 -6.79 -16.24
CA LEU A 253 16.69 -5.95 -17.43
C LEU A 253 16.32 -4.49 -17.18
N PHE A 254 15.20 -4.23 -16.48
CA PHE A 254 14.82 -2.89 -16.03
C PHE A 254 15.93 -2.26 -15.19
N ILE A 255 16.43 -2.93 -14.16
CA ILE A 255 17.51 -2.42 -13.29
C ILE A 255 18.78 -2.12 -14.11
N CYS A 256 19.17 -3.03 -15.01
CA CYS A 256 20.34 -2.83 -15.88
C CYS A 256 20.14 -1.63 -16.81
N TYR A 257 18.94 -1.46 -17.37
CA TYR A 257 18.61 -0.37 -18.27
C TYR A 257 18.59 0.99 -17.55
N GLU A 258 18.00 1.07 -16.35
CA GLU A 258 17.91 2.28 -15.53
C GLU A 258 19.27 2.91 -15.21
N HIS A 259 20.33 2.08 -15.09
CA HIS A 259 21.70 2.59 -14.89
C HIS A 259 22.26 3.36 -16.11
N ARG A 260 21.66 3.18 -17.29
CA ARG A 260 22.08 3.80 -18.55
C ARG A 260 21.07 4.84 -19.07
N ALA A 261 19.87 4.89 -18.51
CA ALA A 261 18.84 5.81 -18.93
C ALA A 261 19.22 7.26 -18.63
N VAL A 262 18.97 8.17 -19.58
CA VAL A 262 19.25 9.62 -19.43
C VAL A 262 18.36 10.23 -18.33
N GLU A 263 17.09 9.85 -18.30
CA GLU A 263 16.11 10.26 -17.28
C GLU A 263 15.45 9.02 -16.68
N PRO A 264 16.11 8.34 -15.73
CA PRO A 264 15.60 7.09 -15.17
C PRO A 264 14.25 7.27 -14.48
N LEU A 265 13.36 6.27 -14.63
CA LEU A 265 12.06 6.23 -13.98
C LEU A 265 12.23 6.16 -12.44
N ILE A 266 13.15 5.31 -12.01
CA ILE A 266 13.53 5.16 -10.60
C ILE A 266 15.03 5.37 -10.49
N PRO A 267 15.52 6.59 -10.15
CA PRO A 267 16.95 6.86 -10.09
C PRO A 267 17.68 5.88 -9.17
N PRO A 268 18.65 5.09 -9.65
CA PRO A 268 19.36 4.11 -8.81
C PRO A 268 20.09 4.74 -7.62
N ALA A 269 20.41 6.04 -7.72
CA ALA A 269 21.02 6.82 -6.65
C ALA A 269 20.16 6.86 -5.37
N ILE A 270 18.83 6.73 -5.48
CA ILE A 270 17.92 6.71 -4.32
C ILE A 270 18.21 5.50 -3.43
N PHE A 271 18.50 4.34 -4.03
CA PHE A 271 18.81 3.12 -3.29
C PHE A 271 20.21 3.08 -2.67
N LYS A 272 21.11 3.99 -3.06
CA LYS A 272 22.40 4.15 -2.38
C LYS A 272 22.24 4.76 -0.98
N MET A 273 21.12 5.43 -0.72
CA MET A 273 20.83 6.03 0.58
C MET A 273 20.32 4.94 1.54
N ARG A 274 21.08 4.67 2.61
CA ARG A 274 20.72 3.65 3.63
C ARG A 274 19.31 3.83 4.19
N ALA A 275 18.88 5.06 4.48
CA ALA A 275 17.56 5.36 4.99
C ALA A 275 16.45 4.93 4.03
N VAL A 276 16.65 5.04 2.70
CA VAL A 276 15.65 4.70 1.69
C VAL A 276 15.47 3.19 1.59
N TRP A 277 16.53 2.44 1.26
CA TRP A 277 16.38 1.00 1.03
C TRP A 277 15.96 0.24 2.30
N ILE A 278 16.48 0.64 3.49
CA ILE A 278 16.08 0.02 4.76
C ILE A 278 14.62 0.31 5.06
N SER A 279 14.16 1.56 4.91
CA SER A 279 12.76 1.89 5.14
C SER A 279 11.81 1.23 4.14
N CYS A 280 12.21 1.09 2.86
CA CYS A 280 11.47 0.32 1.87
C CYS A 280 11.38 -1.16 2.25
N ALA A 281 12.46 -1.77 2.74
CA ALA A 281 12.45 -3.15 3.23
C ALA A 281 11.56 -3.31 4.46
N ILE A 282 11.59 -2.37 5.40
CA ILE A 282 10.68 -2.37 6.56
C ILE A 282 9.22 -2.22 6.11
N LEU A 283 8.93 -1.35 5.13
CA LEU A 283 7.59 -1.21 4.57
C LEU A 283 7.10 -2.50 3.90
N PHE A 284 8.00 -3.19 3.17
CA PHE A 284 7.71 -4.49 2.58
C PHE A 284 7.31 -5.52 3.65
N VAL A 285 8.14 -5.68 4.70
CA VAL A 285 7.86 -6.64 5.79
C VAL A 285 6.63 -6.23 6.58
N SER A 286 6.41 -4.95 6.83
CA SER A 286 5.22 -4.47 7.55
C SER A 286 3.93 -4.78 6.79
N PHE A 287 3.91 -4.60 5.46
CA PHE A 287 2.75 -4.96 4.65
C PHE A 287 2.62 -6.46 4.42
N PHE A 288 3.74 -7.20 4.37
CA PHE A 288 3.76 -8.66 4.44
C PHE A 288 2.95 -9.14 5.66
N GLN A 289 3.24 -8.61 6.84
CA GLN A 289 2.54 -8.96 8.07
C GLN A 289 1.09 -8.46 8.09
N LEU A 290 0.86 -7.21 7.67
CA LEU A 290 -0.48 -6.60 7.65
C LEU A 290 -1.46 -7.45 6.84
N MET A 291 -1.10 -7.78 5.60
CA MET A 291 -1.97 -8.53 4.70
C MET A 291 -2.12 -9.99 5.12
N SER A 292 -1.03 -10.61 5.57
CA SER A 292 -1.06 -12.00 6.05
C SER A 292 -1.94 -12.16 7.29
N LEU A 293 -1.79 -11.30 8.30
CA LEU A 293 -2.63 -11.35 9.50
C LEU A 293 -4.10 -11.06 9.19
N SER A 294 -4.34 -10.07 8.32
CA SER A 294 -5.71 -9.72 7.89
C SER A 294 -6.42 -10.85 7.16
N THR A 295 -5.68 -11.77 6.53
CA THR A 295 -6.24 -12.89 5.76
C THR A 295 -6.26 -14.18 6.58
N LEU A 296 -5.12 -14.54 7.20
CA LEU A 296 -4.97 -15.86 7.82
C LEU A 296 -5.65 -15.96 9.19
N VAL A 297 -5.72 -14.85 9.95
CA VAL A 297 -6.38 -14.90 11.28
C VAL A 297 -7.88 -15.18 11.13
N PRO A 298 -8.66 -14.43 10.31
CA PRO A 298 -10.07 -14.76 10.12
C PRO A 298 -10.27 -16.13 9.47
N PHE A 299 -9.38 -16.53 8.56
CA PHE A 299 -9.43 -17.84 7.92
C PHE A 299 -9.29 -18.96 8.96
N GLY A 300 -8.31 -18.82 9.88
CA GLY A 300 -8.14 -19.78 10.96
C GLY A 300 -9.32 -19.86 11.93
N MET A 301 -9.91 -18.71 12.31
CA MET A 301 -11.13 -18.66 13.15
C MET A 301 -12.33 -19.32 12.47
N GLN A 302 -12.46 -19.22 11.14
CA GLN A 302 -13.50 -19.91 10.40
C GLN A 302 -13.27 -21.42 10.36
N MET A 303 -12.01 -21.87 10.14
CA MET A 303 -11.70 -23.29 10.05
C MET A 303 -11.73 -24.02 11.40
N LEU A 304 -11.22 -23.39 12.46
CA LEU A 304 -11.04 -24.04 13.77
C LEU A 304 -12.26 -23.88 14.68
N ASP A 305 -12.85 -22.68 14.67
CA ASP A 305 -13.96 -22.34 15.60
C ASP A 305 -15.32 -22.28 14.90
N GLY A 306 -15.38 -22.55 13.58
CA GLY A 306 -16.62 -22.56 12.80
C GLY A 306 -17.33 -21.19 12.73
N LEU A 307 -16.59 -20.09 12.96
CA LEU A 307 -17.17 -18.74 12.91
C LEU A 307 -17.61 -18.38 11.48
N GLY A 308 -18.74 -17.70 11.37
CA GLY A 308 -19.12 -17.11 10.09
C GLY A 308 -18.12 -16.03 9.62
N PRO A 309 -18.01 -15.77 8.30
CA PRO A 309 -17.12 -14.75 7.76
C PRO A 309 -17.32 -13.36 8.36
N ASP A 310 -18.57 -13.00 8.66
CA ASP A 310 -18.99 -11.76 9.30
C ASP A 310 -18.46 -11.66 10.74
N GLN A 311 -18.58 -12.73 11.53
CA GLN A 311 -18.10 -12.79 12.90
C GLN A 311 -16.55 -12.74 12.95
N ALA A 312 -15.89 -13.47 12.07
CA ALA A 312 -14.42 -13.45 11.97
C ALA A 312 -13.92 -12.05 11.57
N ALA A 313 -14.61 -11.36 10.65
CA ALA A 313 -14.28 -9.99 10.27
C ALA A 313 -14.46 -8.98 11.42
N LEU A 314 -15.52 -9.13 12.23
CA LEU A 314 -15.76 -8.30 13.40
C LEU A 314 -14.61 -8.38 14.42
N ARG A 315 -13.97 -9.54 14.56
CA ARG A 315 -12.80 -9.72 15.45
C ARG A 315 -11.56 -8.94 14.99
N LEU A 316 -11.45 -8.64 13.69
CA LEU A 316 -10.37 -7.81 13.14
C LEU A 316 -10.61 -6.30 13.28
N ILE A 317 -11.76 -5.83 13.69
CA ILE A 317 -12.03 -4.39 13.86
C ILE A 317 -11.03 -3.78 14.82
N ALA A 318 -10.73 -4.45 15.95
CA ALA A 318 -9.77 -3.97 16.93
C ALA A 318 -8.35 -3.81 16.34
N PHE A 319 -7.90 -4.77 15.51
CA PHE A 319 -6.65 -4.69 14.75
C PHE A 319 -6.65 -3.48 13.79
N SER A 320 -7.73 -3.34 13.01
CA SER A 320 -7.86 -2.28 12.01
C SER A 320 -7.91 -0.88 12.65
N LEU A 321 -8.56 -0.72 13.82
CA LEU A 321 -8.62 0.54 14.54
C LEU A 321 -7.31 0.87 15.30
N ALA A 322 -6.53 -0.13 15.68
CA ALA A 322 -5.25 0.07 16.32
C ALA A 322 -4.20 0.68 15.37
N ILE A 323 -4.29 0.42 14.05
CA ILE A 323 -3.38 0.98 13.04
C ILE A 323 -3.43 2.52 13.02
N PRO A 324 -4.58 3.19 12.82
CA PRO A 324 -4.64 4.64 12.88
C PRO A 324 -4.28 5.21 14.26
N ALA A 325 -4.57 4.49 15.35
CA ALA A 325 -4.16 4.91 16.69
C ALA A 325 -2.64 4.96 16.82
N GLY A 326 -1.93 3.91 16.38
CA GLY A 326 -0.47 3.88 16.33
C GLY A 326 0.13 4.93 15.39
N ALA A 327 -0.50 5.14 14.22
CA ALA A 327 -0.07 6.17 13.26
C ALA A 327 -0.24 7.58 13.82
N PHE A 328 -1.33 7.85 14.53
CA PHE A 328 -1.56 9.14 15.18
C PHE A 328 -0.58 9.37 16.33
N ALA A 329 -0.37 8.39 17.20
CA ALA A 329 0.57 8.45 18.30
C ALA A 329 2.01 8.71 17.79
N SER A 330 2.45 7.98 16.78
CA SER A 330 3.78 8.16 16.16
C SER A 330 3.91 9.51 15.47
N GLY A 331 2.87 9.96 14.76
CA GLY A 331 2.85 11.26 14.12
C GLY A 331 2.98 12.41 15.12
N ARG A 332 2.23 12.33 16.21
CA ARG A 332 2.32 13.35 17.30
C ARG A 332 3.71 13.36 17.94
N TRP A 333 4.27 12.19 18.24
CA TRP A 333 5.62 12.08 18.78
C TRP A 333 6.67 12.69 17.83
N MET A 334 6.62 12.35 16.53
CA MET A 334 7.54 12.92 15.53
C MET A 334 7.45 14.44 15.45
N THR A 335 6.25 15.00 15.55
CA THR A 335 6.04 16.46 15.56
C THR A 335 6.75 17.13 16.75
N HIS A 336 6.69 16.52 17.94
CA HIS A 336 7.31 17.08 19.14
C HIS A 336 8.83 16.86 19.17
N THR A 337 9.30 15.66 18.87
CA THR A 337 10.71 15.29 19.05
C THR A 337 11.58 15.53 17.81
N GLY A 338 10.99 15.60 16.62
CA GLY A 338 11.72 15.65 15.36
C GLY A 338 12.49 14.38 15.03
N ARG A 339 12.21 13.25 15.70
CA ARG A 339 12.89 11.97 15.54
C ARG A 339 11.91 10.88 15.13
N TYR A 340 12.28 10.04 14.17
CA TYR A 340 11.47 8.90 13.70
C TYR A 340 12.04 7.54 14.11
N LYS A 341 13.35 7.41 14.28
CA LYS A 341 14.04 6.13 14.56
C LYS A 341 13.55 5.42 15.83
N PRO A 342 13.37 6.08 16.99
CA PRO A 342 12.89 5.39 18.20
C PRO A 342 11.53 4.72 18.00
N LEU A 343 10.61 5.39 17.30
CA LEU A 343 9.27 4.87 17.02
C LEU A 343 9.31 3.68 16.07
N GLN A 344 10.22 3.73 15.09
CA GLN A 344 10.43 2.65 14.15
C GLN A 344 10.99 1.41 14.85
N LEU A 345 11.94 1.60 15.79
CA LEU A 345 12.45 0.52 16.63
C LEU A 345 11.37 -0.09 17.53
N ILE A 346 10.54 0.74 18.18
CA ILE A 346 9.45 0.24 19.04
C ILE A 346 8.43 -0.51 18.19
N GLY A 347 7.96 0.06 17.08
CA GLY A 347 6.96 -0.57 16.22
C GLY A 347 7.46 -1.89 15.62
N THR A 348 8.70 -1.92 15.11
CA THR A 348 9.28 -3.16 14.58
C THR A 348 9.62 -4.20 15.65
N ALA A 349 9.80 -3.82 16.93
CA ALA A 349 9.95 -4.76 18.04
C ALA A 349 8.63 -5.38 18.50
N LEU A 350 7.57 -4.55 18.56
CA LEU A 350 6.25 -5.02 18.98
C LEU A 350 5.61 -5.99 17.97
N LEU A 351 5.87 -5.82 16.69
CA LEU A 351 5.27 -6.63 15.64
C LEU A 351 5.64 -8.12 15.73
N PRO A 352 6.91 -8.52 15.82
CA PRO A 352 7.28 -9.92 16.00
C PRO A 352 6.78 -10.50 17.33
N ILE A 353 6.76 -9.69 18.40
CA ILE A 353 6.22 -10.13 19.71
C ILE A 353 4.73 -10.48 19.57
N ALA A 354 3.93 -9.60 18.95
CA ALA A 354 2.53 -9.86 18.73
C ALA A 354 2.28 -11.08 17.84
N SER A 355 3.07 -11.23 16.76
CA SER A 355 2.99 -12.39 15.85
C SER A 355 3.39 -13.69 16.55
N PHE A 356 4.38 -13.64 17.45
CA PHE A 356 4.80 -14.78 18.26
C PHE A 356 3.72 -15.19 19.27
N VAL A 357 3.05 -14.22 19.92
CA VAL A 357 1.92 -14.51 20.81
C VAL A 357 0.78 -15.16 20.02
N LEU A 358 0.44 -14.66 18.83
CA LEU A 358 -0.56 -15.29 17.96
C LEU A 358 -0.15 -16.71 17.54
N ALA A 359 1.16 -16.97 17.34
CA ALA A 359 1.68 -18.30 17.04
C ALA A 359 1.52 -19.27 18.22
N ILE A 360 1.69 -18.81 19.45
CA ILE A 360 1.48 -19.65 20.66
C ILE A 360 0.01 -19.96 20.86
N LEU A 361 -0.85 -18.95 20.74
CA LEU A 361 -2.28 -19.06 21.08
C LEU A 361 -3.12 -19.70 19.97
N GLY A 362 -2.60 -19.76 18.73
CA GLY A 362 -3.40 -20.14 17.56
C GLY A 362 -4.42 -19.05 17.14
N PRO A 363 -5.13 -19.23 16.03
CA PRO A 363 -6.08 -18.22 15.51
C PRO A 363 -7.49 -18.34 16.15
N HIS A 364 -7.55 -18.44 17.48
CA HIS A 364 -8.83 -18.54 18.21
C HIS A 364 -9.40 -17.17 18.62
N PRO A 365 -10.72 -17.01 18.75
CA PRO A 365 -11.36 -15.74 19.11
C PRO A 365 -11.27 -15.43 20.62
N THR A 366 -10.06 -15.53 21.18
CA THR A 366 -9.78 -15.25 22.59
C THR A 366 -9.46 -13.77 22.83
N LEU A 367 -9.63 -13.32 24.08
CA LEU A 367 -9.27 -11.95 24.48
C LEU A 367 -7.75 -11.72 24.33
N ALA A 368 -6.92 -12.74 24.59
CA ALA A 368 -5.49 -12.67 24.42
C ALA A 368 -5.08 -12.46 22.95
N ASN A 369 -5.73 -13.16 22.01
CA ASN A 369 -5.54 -12.95 20.57
C ASN A 369 -6.01 -11.58 20.13
N ALA A 370 -7.12 -11.09 20.63
CA ALA A 370 -7.57 -9.72 20.36
C ALA A 370 -6.54 -8.70 20.85
N GLY A 371 -5.96 -8.91 22.05
CA GLY A 371 -4.86 -8.10 22.57
C GLY A 371 -3.62 -8.12 21.68
N ALA A 372 -3.20 -9.31 21.23
CA ALA A 372 -2.06 -9.46 20.32
C ALA A 372 -2.31 -8.77 18.98
N LEU A 373 -3.52 -8.88 18.43
CA LEU A 373 -3.92 -8.18 17.20
C LEU A 373 -3.91 -6.65 17.38
N VAL A 374 -4.38 -6.13 18.52
CA VAL A 374 -4.30 -4.70 18.83
C VAL A 374 -2.84 -4.23 18.88
N VAL A 375 -1.96 -4.99 19.53
CA VAL A 375 -0.53 -4.67 19.59
C VAL A 375 0.10 -4.72 18.20
N ALA A 376 -0.23 -5.73 17.37
CA ALA A 376 0.25 -5.83 15.99
C ALA A 376 -0.23 -4.63 15.14
N GLY A 377 -1.53 -4.27 15.23
CA GLY A 377 -2.10 -3.12 14.53
C GLY A 377 -1.44 -1.82 14.96
N PHE A 378 -1.25 -1.60 16.25
CA PHE A 378 -0.58 -0.42 16.78
C PHE A 378 0.89 -0.34 16.33
N ALA A 379 1.61 -1.46 16.36
CA ALA A 379 2.98 -1.57 15.87
C ALA A 379 3.11 -1.20 14.39
N LEU A 380 2.21 -1.72 13.55
CA LEU A 380 2.12 -1.38 12.12
C LEU A 380 1.81 0.12 11.94
N GLY A 381 0.87 0.64 12.73
CA GLY A 381 0.52 2.06 12.73
C GLY A 381 1.71 2.96 13.09
N MET A 382 2.59 2.54 13.97
CA MET A 382 3.83 3.26 14.28
C MET A 382 4.87 3.15 13.15
N THR A 383 4.99 1.98 12.52
CA THR A 383 6.07 1.68 11.56
C THR A 383 5.82 2.27 10.18
N LEU A 384 4.57 2.23 9.68
CA LEU A 384 4.25 2.64 8.32
C LEU A 384 4.51 4.13 8.04
N PRO A 385 3.98 5.09 8.85
CA PRO A 385 4.23 6.51 8.60
C PRO A 385 5.68 6.92 8.89
N THR A 386 6.32 6.32 9.89
CA THR A 386 7.72 6.63 10.23
C THR A 386 8.68 6.21 9.12
N SER A 387 8.46 5.04 8.51
CA SER A 387 9.24 4.57 7.38
C SER A 387 9.06 5.45 6.14
N LEU A 388 7.83 5.86 5.82
CA LEU A 388 7.58 6.76 4.70
C LEU A 388 8.21 8.14 4.91
N VAL A 389 8.10 8.70 6.13
CA VAL A 389 8.74 9.98 6.48
C VAL A 389 10.26 9.87 6.42
N ALA A 390 10.85 8.74 6.84
CA ALA A 390 12.29 8.50 6.74
C ALA A 390 12.77 8.51 5.28
N VAL A 391 12.03 7.87 4.36
CA VAL A 391 12.32 7.91 2.91
C VAL A 391 12.24 9.33 2.39
N GLN A 392 11.15 10.05 2.68
CA GLN A 392 10.94 11.41 2.20
C GLN A 392 11.95 12.42 2.80
N ASN A 393 12.46 12.17 4.01
CA ASN A 393 13.49 12.99 4.64
C ASN A 393 14.87 12.79 4.01
N ALA A 394 15.13 11.59 3.47
CA ALA A 394 16.42 11.23 2.89
C ALA A 394 16.63 11.77 1.48
N VAL A 395 15.57 12.01 0.71
CA VAL A 395 15.65 12.42 -0.70
C VAL A 395 15.54 13.93 -0.87
N ALA A 396 16.01 14.44 -2.02
CA ALA A 396 15.79 15.82 -2.42
C ALA A 396 14.30 16.05 -2.78
N GLN A 397 13.82 17.29 -2.61
CA GLN A 397 12.41 17.65 -2.81
C GLN A 397 11.89 17.26 -4.20
N GLN A 398 12.69 17.41 -5.23
CA GLN A 398 12.37 17.03 -6.61
C GLN A 398 12.15 15.53 -6.84
N ASN A 399 12.59 14.67 -5.90
CA ASN A 399 12.48 13.21 -5.99
C ASN A 399 11.46 12.63 -4.98
N ILE A 400 10.70 13.48 -4.29
CA ILE A 400 9.73 13.01 -3.27
C ILE A 400 8.64 12.15 -3.92
N GLY A 401 8.19 12.49 -5.13
CA GLY A 401 7.18 11.73 -5.87
C GLY A 401 7.65 10.30 -6.16
N VAL A 402 8.82 10.17 -6.78
CA VAL A 402 9.43 8.86 -7.08
C VAL A 402 9.68 8.07 -5.80
N ALA A 403 10.29 8.68 -4.77
CA ALA A 403 10.60 7.99 -3.53
C ALA A 403 9.33 7.51 -2.77
N THR A 404 8.27 8.31 -2.79
CA THR A 404 6.96 7.94 -2.23
C THR A 404 6.34 6.78 -3.03
N ALA A 405 6.42 6.84 -4.35
CA ALA A 405 5.90 5.80 -5.23
C ALA A 405 6.65 4.48 -5.10
N VAL A 406 7.98 4.53 -4.98
CA VAL A 406 8.81 3.35 -4.67
C VAL A 406 8.43 2.75 -3.32
N SER A 407 8.23 3.57 -2.30
CA SER A 407 7.75 3.11 -0.99
C SER A 407 6.39 2.40 -1.09
N ALA A 408 5.46 2.93 -1.90
CA ALA A 408 4.16 2.32 -2.14
C ALA A 408 4.27 1.00 -2.93
N LEU A 409 5.20 0.92 -3.89
CA LEU A 409 5.52 -0.31 -4.61
C LEU A 409 5.99 -1.41 -3.65
N PHE A 410 6.96 -1.14 -2.78
CA PHE A 410 7.45 -2.11 -1.80
C PHE A 410 6.35 -2.56 -0.83
N ARG A 411 5.45 -1.67 -0.43
CA ARG A 411 4.25 -2.01 0.35
C ARG A 411 3.36 -3.01 -0.38
N SER A 412 2.98 -2.70 -1.61
CA SER A 412 2.09 -3.55 -2.39
C SER A 412 2.71 -4.93 -2.66
N MET A 413 3.99 -4.97 -3.02
CA MET A 413 4.72 -6.22 -3.18
C MET A 413 4.80 -7.01 -1.87
N GLY A 414 5.11 -6.34 -0.75
CA GLY A 414 5.14 -6.96 0.56
C GLY A 414 3.82 -7.63 0.92
N GLY A 415 2.70 -6.95 0.70
CA GLY A 415 1.37 -7.52 0.94
C GLY A 415 1.06 -8.73 0.09
N ALA A 416 1.31 -8.66 -1.22
CA ALA A 416 1.08 -9.77 -2.13
C ALA A 416 1.96 -11.00 -1.81
N VAL A 417 3.26 -10.79 -1.61
CA VAL A 417 4.22 -11.84 -1.25
C VAL A 417 3.86 -12.44 0.11
N GLY A 418 3.45 -11.61 1.09
CA GLY A 418 3.10 -12.05 2.43
C GLY A 418 1.97 -13.05 2.45
N VAL A 419 0.84 -12.67 1.86
CA VAL A 419 -0.33 -13.56 1.77
C VAL A 419 0.02 -14.84 1.00
N ALA A 420 0.66 -14.72 -0.16
CA ALA A 420 0.99 -15.88 -0.98
C ALA A 420 1.96 -16.84 -0.28
N THR A 421 3.02 -16.32 0.36
CA THR A 421 4.03 -17.14 1.03
C THR A 421 3.46 -17.85 2.26
N LEU A 422 2.78 -17.11 3.16
CA LEU A 422 2.24 -17.72 4.36
C LEU A 422 1.06 -18.65 4.07
N SER A 423 0.22 -18.35 3.07
CA SER A 423 -0.82 -19.28 2.61
C SER A 423 -0.20 -20.54 1.99
N ALA A 424 0.86 -20.41 1.17
CA ALA A 424 1.54 -21.55 0.59
C ALA A 424 2.18 -22.45 1.67
N ILE A 425 2.79 -21.87 2.71
CA ILE A 425 3.32 -22.62 3.87
C ILE A 425 2.18 -23.35 4.59
N LEU A 426 1.07 -22.66 4.87
CA LEU A 426 -0.10 -23.25 5.53
C LEU A 426 -0.64 -24.44 4.74
N PHE A 427 -0.87 -24.26 3.44
CA PHE A 427 -1.40 -25.33 2.58
C PHE A 427 -0.44 -26.49 2.37
N ALA A 428 0.88 -26.21 2.30
CA ALA A 428 1.89 -27.26 2.25
C ALA A 428 1.91 -28.11 3.54
N LEU A 429 1.78 -27.48 4.70
CA LEU A 429 1.69 -28.19 5.99
C LEU A 429 0.41 -29.02 6.10
N LEU A 430 -0.73 -28.49 5.64
CA LEU A 430 -1.99 -29.22 5.60
C LEU A 430 -1.96 -30.39 4.61
N GLY A 431 -1.36 -30.20 3.42
CA GLY A 431 -1.26 -31.23 2.38
C GLY A 431 -0.30 -32.36 2.70
N SER A 432 0.80 -32.09 3.43
CA SER A 432 1.81 -33.12 3.81
C SER A 432 1.28 -34.18 4.77
N GLU A 433 0.23 -33.88 5.51
CA GLU A 433 -0.41 -34.78 6.48
C GLU A 433 -1.64 -35.51 5.92
N GLY A 434 -1.85 -35.51 4.60
CA GLY A 434 -2.92 -36.28 3.93
C GLY A 434 -4.32 -35.65 4.01
N ASN A 435 -4.41 -34.42 4.51
CA ASN A 435 -5.66 -33.69 4.74
C ASN A 435 -6.08 -32.77 3.58
N ALA A 436 -5.75 -33.12 2.33
CA ALA A 436 -6.26 -32.39 1.16
C ALA A 436 -7.82 -32.31 1.15
N SER A 437 -8.48 -33.33 1.74
CA SER A 437 -9.93 -33.34 1.96
C SER A 437 -10.43 -32.28 2.96
N ALA A 438 -9.62 -31.79 3.89
CA ALA A 438 -10.02 -30.71 4.80
C ALA A 438 -10.18 -29.38 4.08
N LEU A 439 -9.48 -29.19 2.97
CA LEU A 439 -9.61 -28.01 2.08
C LEU A 439 -10.85 -28.11 1.18
N GLU A 440 -11.25 -29.32 0.77
CA GLU A 440 -12.45 -29.58 -0.05
C GLU A 440 -13.74 -29.55 0.79
N LEU A 441 -13.65 -29.90 2.09
CA LEU A 441 -14.78 -29.93 3.02
C LEU A 441 -15.23 -28.55 3.51
N GLY A 442 -14.59 -27.46 3.04
CA GLY A 442 -14.90 -26.06 3.32
C GLY A 442 -16.09 -25.84 4.26
N LEU A 443 -15.85 -25.56 5.55
CA LEU A 443 -16.85 -25.15 6.54
C LEU A 443 -17.67 -26.28 7.23
N GLN A 444 -17.31 -27.55 7.13
CA GLN A 444 -17.86 -28.59 8.02
C GLN A 444 -16.98 -28.70 9.29
N ILE A 445 -17.63 -28.98 10.41
CA ILE A 445 -16.97 -29.17 11.71
C ILE A 445 -15.89 -30.25 11.54
N LEU A 446 -14.62 -29.86 11.72
CA LEU A 446 -13.48 -30.75 11.58
C LEU A 446 -13.51 -31.84 12.65
N PRO A 447 -13.20 -33.12 12.35
CA PRO A 447 -12.99 -34.14 13.35
C PRO A 447 -11.88 -33.73 14.34
N ALA A 448 -12.02 -34.08 15.62
CA ALA A 448 -11.09 -33.66 16.67
C ALA A 448 -9.61 -33.95 16.35
N ALA A 449 -9.31 -35.07 15.68
CA ALA A 449 -7.96 -35.42 15.24
C ALA A 449 -7.40 -34.47 14.16
N GLN A 450 -8.24 -33.84 13.36
CA GLN A 450 -7.83 -32.90 12.32
C GLN A 450 -7.68 -31.47 12.86
N VAL A 451 -8.39 -31.10 13.92
CA VAL A 451 -8.28 -29.78 14.57
C VAL A 451 -6.84 -29.52 15.04
N GLU A 452 -6.21 -30.49 15.71
CA GLU A 452 -4.83 -30.34 16.21
C GLU A 452 -3.83 -30.14 15.07
N ILE A 453 -4.00 -30.84 13.96
CA ILE A 453 -3.15 -30.71 12.77
C ILE A 453 -3.30 -29.31 12.17
N VAL A 454 -4.53 -28.85 11.98
CA VAL A 454 -4.83 -27.52 11.43
C VAL A 454 -4.28 -26.42 12.35
N GLU A 455 -4.52 -26.55 13.67
CA GLU A 455 -3.98 -25.60 14.63
C GLU A 455 -2.46 -25.52 14.58
N ARG A 456 -1.77 -26.69 14.54
CA ARG A 456 -0.32 -26.77 14.44
C ARG A 456 0.19 -26.11 13.15
N ALA A 457 -0.50 -26.31 12.02
CA ALA A 457 -0.15 -25.68 10.75
C ALA A 457 -0.26 -24.14 10.82
N PHE A 458 -1.32 -23.60 11.42
CA PHE A 458 -1.47 -22.15 11.66
C PHE A 458 -0.39 -21.61 12.59
N ARG A 459 -0.10 -22.30 13.71
CA ARG A 459 0.96 -21.92 14.66
C ARG A 459 2.32 -21.82 13.98
N LEU A 460 2.70 -22.85 13.20
CA LEU A 460 3.96 -22.84 12.44
C LEU A 460 4.00 -21.70 11.41
N THR A 461 2.89 -21.46 10.72
CA THR A 461 2.78 -20.36 9.75
C THR A 461 2.97 -18.99 10.43
N PHE A 462 2.38 -18.77 11.60
CA PHE A 462 2.58 -17.53 12.37
C PHE A 462 3.98 -17.41 12.94
N TYR A 463 4.66 -18.52 13.32
CA TYR A 463 6.08 -18.50 13.68
C TYR A 463 6.95 -18.04 12.50
N CYS A 464 6.68 -18.52 11.28
CA CYS A 464 7.37 -18.04 10.08
C CYS A 464 7.13 -16.53 9.87
N GLY A 465 5.90 -16.07 10.05
CA GLY A 465 5.58 -14.64 10.02
C GLY A 465 6.35 -13.84 11.06
N ALA A 466 6.41 -14.32 12.32
CA ALA A 466 7.18 -13.68 13.39
C ALA A 466 8.69 -13.60 13.07
N ALA A 467 9.25 -14.66 12.47
CA ALA A 467 10.65 -14.67 12.04
C ALA A 467 10.93 -13.61 10.96
N VAL A 468 10.02 -13.46 9.99
CA VAL A 468 10.11 -12.40 8.97
C VAL A 468 10.00 -11.01 9.62
N ALA A 469 9.12 -10.83 10.61
CA ALA A 469 9.00 -9.56 11.33
C ALA A 469 10.26 -9.19 12.14
N LEU A 470 10.99 -10.18 12.68
CA LEU A 470 12.29 -9.96 13.33
C LEU A 470 13.35 -9.39 12.37
N VAL A 471 13.31 -9.77 11.09
CA VAL A 471 14.20 -9.19 10.08
C VAL A 471 13.98 -7.69 9.97
N ALA A 472 12.71 -7.21 9.98
CA ALA A 472 12.42 -5.78 9.96
C ALA A 472 12.96 -5.06 11.18
N HIS A 473 12.94 -5.70 12.37
CA HIS A 473 13.51 -5.12 13.58
C HIS A 473 15.03 -5.01 13.48
N GLY A 474 15.72 -6.06 13.00
CA GLY A 474 17.15 -6.01 12.73
C GLY A 474 17.54 -4.90 11.75
N LEU A 475 16.76 -4.72 10.67
CA LEU A 475 16.97 -3.65 9.71
C LEU A 475 16.74 -2.26 10.33
N ALA A 476 15.79 -2.11 11.24
CA ALA A 476 15.51 -0.83 11.90
C ALA A 476 16.69 -0.31 12.72
N TRP A 477 17.49 -1.19 13.31
CA TRP A 477 18.74 -0.80 14.00
C TRP A 477 19.76 -0.16 13.06
N MET A 478 19.79 -0.59 11.80
CA MET A 478 20.73 -0.09 10.78
C MET A 478 20.34 1.28 10.20
N ILE A 479 19.13 1.79 10.48
CA ILE A 479 18.69 3.10 10.00
C ILE A 479 19.55 4.21 10.63
N PRO A 480 20.10 5.11 9.81
CA PRO A 480 20.84 6.25 10.33
C PRO A 480 19.92 7.17 11.15
N GLU A 481 20.41 7.63 12.29
CA GLU A 481 19.69 8.64 13.07
C GLU A 481 19.79 9.98 12.36
N ALA A 482 18.67 10.49 11.87
CA ALA A 482 18.58 11.79 11.26
C ALA A 482 17.42 12.57 11.87
N THR A 483 17.68 13.82 12.23
CA THR A 483 16.64 14.76 12.63
C THR A 483 15.78 15.15 11.44
N LEU A 484 14.48 15.31 11.65
CA LEU A 484 13.58 15.82 10.62
C LEU A 484 13.94 17.27 10.30
N ARG A 485 14.12 17.55 9.01
CA ARG A 485 14.41 18.90 8.54
C ARG A 485 13.28 19.85 8.92
N THR A 486 13.64 21.02 9.43
CA THR A 486 12.69 22.05 9.88
C THR A 486 12.26 23.00 8.77
N SER A 487 13.05 23.09 7.69
CA SER A 487 12.78 23.94 6.53
C SER A 487 12.85 23.14 5.24
N THR A 488 12.07 23.55 4.24
CA THR A 488 12.13 23.05 2.86
C THR A 488 13.37 23.54 2.11
N HIS A 489 14.34 24.13 2.79
CA HIS A 489 15.53 24.76 2.21
C HIS A 489 16.61 23.73 1.87
N LYS A 490 17.40 24.05 0.81
CA LYS A 490 18.53 23.29 0.26
C LYS A 490 19.39 22.62 1.35
N PRO A 491 19.89 21.41 1.12
CA PRO A 491 20.96 20.87 1.95
C PRO A 491 22.20 21.74 1.81
N ASP A 492 22.80 22.17 2.92
CA ASP A 492 24.19 22.58 2.93
C ASP A 492 25.01 21.37 2.45
N LEU A 493 25.50 21.41 1.22
CA LEU A 493 26.46 20.46 0.72
C LEU A 493 27.73 20.67 1.55
N PRO A 494 28.24 19.66 2.27
CA PRO A 494 29.53 19.81 2.93
C PRO A 494 30.61 20.02 1.86
N GLY A 495 31.16 21.23 1.78
CA GLY A 495 32.29 21.54 0.91
C GLY A 495 32.23 22.82 0.08
N LEU A 496 31.13 23.61 0.16
CA LEU A 496 31.16 24.95 -0.41
C LEU A 496 31.51 25.99 0.68
N PRO A 497 32.48 26.91 0.41
CA PRO A 497 32.78 27.96 1.39
C PRO A 497 31.57 28.82 1.66
N LYS A 498 31.26 29.07 2.93
CA LYS A 498 30.32 30.11 3.33
C LYS A 498 30.82 31.40 2.73
N GLU A 499 30.08 32.02 1.83
CA GLU A 499 30.34 33.38 1.38
C GLU A 499 30.42 34.25 2.63
N GLY A 500 31.64 34.70 2.88
CA GLY A 500 32.02 35.40 4.06
C GLY A 500 31.40 36.79 4.13
N ASN A 501 31.05 37.17 5.33
CA ASN A 501 31.13 38.56 5.76
C ASN A 501 32.50 39.15 5.38
N THR A 502 32.54 40.00 4.39
CA THR A 502 33.60 40.96 4.28
C THR A 502 33.15 42.28 4.95
N PRO A 503 34.06 42.90 5.72
CA PRO A 503 33.77 44.04 6.55
C PRO A 503 33.38 45.30 5.78
#